data_d915eff376d58fe14ae2f55ab8e19ff9
#
_entry.id   d915eff376d58fe14ae2f55ab8e19ff9
#
_cell.length_a   1.000
_cell.length_b   1.000
_cell.length_c   1.000
_cell.angle_alpha   90.00
_cell.angle_beta   90.00
_cell.angle_gamma   90.00
#
_symmetry.space_group_name_H-M   'P 1'
#
loop_
_entity.id
_entity.type
_entity.pdbx_description
1 polymer ?
#
loop_
_entity_poly.entity_id
_entity_poly.type
_entity_poly.pdbx_seq_one_letter_code
_entity_poly.pdbx_strand_id
1 'polypeptide(L)'
;MNIPRRIAIALLLVATVASSSCDRSSDAETVEVALRTSETYQFAMATGDEDGARILSQAVHFSVSEIRRDSTTNWSALYVYAPAAGFLGEDSVQLEITTGSDGASAPTRRKRVTIRFSVRG
;
A
#
# COMPACT_ATOMS: atom_id res chain seq x y z
N MET A 1 -4.25 52.67 38.09
CA MET A 1 -3.35 51.94 37.74
C MET A 1 -3.71 51.01 36.79
N ASN A 2 -3.21 50.94 35.77
CA ASN A 2 -3.52 50.10 34.79
C ASN A 2 -2.46 49.23 34.53
N ILE A 3 -2.66 48.04 34.29
CA ILE A 3 -1.69 47.08 34.03
C ILE A 3 -1.65 46.89 32.60
N PRO A 4 -0.57 47.00 32.02
CA PRO A 4 -0.50 46.74 30.60
C PRO A 4 -0.74 45.30 30.32
N ARG A 5 -1.52 45.08 29.44
CA ARG A 5 -1.76 43.77 29.04
C ARG A 5 -0.67 43.28 28.26
N ARG A 6 -0.08 42.30 28.72
CA ARG A 6 0.91 41.67 27.97
C ARG A 6 0.24 40.81 27.03
N ILE A 7 0.15 41.14 25.90
CA ILE A 7 -0.40 40.29 24.92
C ILE A 7 0.66 39.39 24.45
N ALA A 8 0.59 38.22 24.89
CA ALA A 8 1.55 37.26 24.43
C ALA A 8 1.09 36.82 23.07
N ILE A 9 1.71 37.34 22.11
CA ILE A 9 1.41 36.90 20.80
C ILE A 9 2.09 35.62 20.60
N ALA A 10 1.34 34.60 20.61
CA ALA A 10 1.90 33.32 20.31
C ALA A 10 2.19 33.31 18.87
N LEU A 11 3.39 33.42 18.56
CA LEU A 11 3.78 33.32 17.20
C LEU A 11 3.67 31.91 16.79
N LEU A 12 2.70 31.64 16.03
CA LEU A 12 2.56 30.31 15.53
C LEU A 12 3.48 30.16 14.39
N LEU A 13 4.50 29.44 14.61
CA LEU A 13 5.40 29.15 13.55
C LEU A 13 4.90 27.95 12.84
N VAL A 14 4.42 28.14 11.69
CA VAL A 14 4.03 27.03 10.88
C VAL A 14 5.23 26.60 10.10
N ALA A 15 5.77 25.53 10.49
CA ALA A 15 6.84 24.96 9.74
C ALA A 15 6.23 24.21 8.58
N THR A 16 6.23 24.78 7.46
CA THR A 16 5.83 24.06 6.31
C THR A 16 6.96 23.19 5.91
N VAL A 17 6.78 21.98 6.09
CA VAL A 17 7.74 21.05 5.61
C VAL A 17 7.48 20.87 4.16
N ALA A 18 8.27 21.42 3.41
CA ALA A 18 8.22 21.15 2.00
C ALA A 18 8.89 19.83 1.81
N SER A 19 8.14 18.84 1.69
CA SER A 19 8.74 17.60 1.36
C SER A 19 8.98 17.62 -0.11
N SER A 20 10.08 17.96 -0.47
CA SER A 20 10.44 17.83 -1.83
C SER A 20 10.88 16.43 -2.03
N SER A 21 10.03 15.64 -2.45
CA SER A 21 10.43 14.35 -2.81
C SER A 21 11.03 14.42 -4.17
N CYS A 22 12.25 14.26 -4.22
CA CYS A 22 12.92 14.17 -5.45
C CYS A 22 12.84 12.84 -6.07
N ASP A 23 12.15 11.93 -5.44
CA ASP A 23 12.18 10.63 -5.93
C ASP A 23 11.19 10.48 -6.97
N ARG A 24 11.55 10.65 -8.12
CA ARG A 24 10.65 10.70 -9.18
C ARG A 24 10.19 9.37 -9.68
N SER A 25 10.67 8.32 -9.20
CA SER A 25 10.32 7.02 -9.76
C SER A 25 9.66 6.11 -8.76
N SER A 26 9.31 6.57 -7.57
CA SER A 26 8.71 5.69 -6.60
C SER A 26 7.56 6.38 -5.90
N ASP A 27 6.46 5.65 -5.79
CA ASP A 27 5.26 6.08 -5.10
C ASP A 27 4.98 5.14 -3.96
N ALA A 28 4.27 5.60 -2.98
CA ALA A 28 3.85 4.78 -1.85
C ALA A 28 2.38 5.03 -1.58
N GLU A 29 1.66 3.97 -1.34
CA GLU A 29 0.23 4.04 -1.07
C GLU A 29 -0.11 3.07 0.04
N THR A 30 -1.04 3.43 0.91
CA THR A 30 -1.54 2.54 1.95
C THR A 30 -3.02 2.35 1.74
N VAL A 31 -3.45 1.09 1.74
CA VAL A 31 -4.84 0.73 1.56
C VAL A 31 -5.31 0.04 2.84
N GLU A 32 -6.44 0.49 3.39
CA GLU A 32 -7.02 -0.11 4.58
C GLU A 32 -8.19 -0.98 4.16
N VAL A 33 -8.20 -2.23 4.60
CA VAL A 33 -9.22 -3.19 4.21
C VAL A 33 -9.79 -3.84 5.46
N ALA A 34 -11.12 -3.79 5.59
CA ALA A 34 -11.81 -4.51 6.65
C ALA A 34 -12.49 -5.72 6.01
N LEU A 35 -12.26 -6.89 6.54
CA LEU A 35 -12.90 -8.08 6.00
C LEU A 35 -13.15 -9.09 7.11
N ARG A 36 -14.02 -10.03 6.82
CA ARG A 36 -14.30 -11.10 7.74
C ARG A 36 -13.36 -12.26 7.51
N THR A 37 -13.20 -13.07 8.53
CA THR A 37 -12.26 -14.17 8.45
C THR A 37 -12.64 -15.18 7.35
N SER A 38 -13.87 -15.16 6.89
CA SER A 38 -14.29 -16.04 5.80
C SER A 38 -14.20 -15.39 4.43
N GLU A 39 -13.77 -14.14 4.35
CA GLU A 39 -13.76 -13.42 3.08
C GLU A 39 -12.39 -13.43 2.44
N THR A 40 -12.38 -13.28 1.12
CA THR A 40 -11.16 -13.16 0.35
C THR A 40 -11.10 -11.78 -0.26
N TYR A 41 -9.93 -11.17 -0.22
CA TYR A 41 -9.72 -9.85 -0.79
C TYR A 41 -8.85 -9.96 -2.03
N GLN A 42 -9.18 -9.18 -3.04
CA GLN A 42 -8.41 -9.13 -4.28
C GLN A 42 -8.04 -7.70 -4.60
N PHE A 43 -6.82 -7.53 -5.06
CA PHE A 43 -6.29 -6.22 -5.40
C PHE A 43 -5.63 -6.31 -6.77
N ALA A 44 -6.14 -5.55 -7.73
CA ALA A 44 -5.58 -5.53 -9.07
C ALA A 44 -4.29 -4.73 -9.05
N MET A 45 -3.19 -5.38 -9.37
CA MET A 45 -1.88 -4.75 -9.28
C MET A 45 -1.44 -4.15 -10.60
N ALA A 46 -1.60 -4.88 -11.70
CA ALA A 46 -1.09 -4.44 -12.97
C ALA A 46 -1.95 -5.00 -14.08
N THR A 47 -2.06 -4.26 -15.15
CA THR A 47 -2.90 -4.64 -16.27
C THR A 47 -2.11 -4.99 -17.52
N GLY A 48 -0.80 -4.74 -17.55
CA GLY A 48 0.01 -5.02 -18.71
C GLY A 48 0.85 -6.26 -18.52
N ASP A 49 1.15 -6.91 -19.63
CA ASP A 49 1.95 -8.13 -19.59
C ASP A 49 3.39 -7.85 -19.15
N GLU A 50 3.84 -6.65 -19.38
CA GLU A 50 5.21 -6.30 -19.05
C GLU A 50 5.35 -5.63 -17.69
N ASP A 51 4.24 -5.38 -17.02
CA ASP A 51 4.31 -4.80 -15.70
C ASP A 51 4.67 -5.85 -14.69
N GLY A 52 5.56 -5.51 -13.78
CA GLY A 52 5.99 -6.41 -12.74
C GLY A 52 5.17 -6.26 -11.47
N ALA A 53 5.04 -7.36 -10.75
CA ALA A 53 4.33 -7.36 -9.49
C ALA A 53 5.00 -8.36 -8.56
N ARG A 54 5.24 -7.96 -7.33
CA ARG A 54 5.84 -8.87 -6.36
C ARG A 54 5.46 -8.48 -4.94
N ILE A 55 5.61 -9.42 -4.04
CA ILE A 55 5.39 -9.19 -2.62
C ILE A 55 6.74 -8.81 -2.01
N LEU A 56 6.80 -7.62 -1.42
CA LEU A 56 8.00 -7.17 -0.74
C LEU A 56 8.06 -7.69 0.70
N SER A 57 6.92 -7.67 1.38
CA SER A 57 6.84 -8.15 2.75
C SER A 57 5.54 -8.92 2.87
N GLN A 58 5.65 -10.19 3.20
CA GLN A 58 4.52 -11.10 3.22
C GLN A 58 3.61 -10.85 4.41
N ALA A 59 2.34 -11.16 4.25
CA ALA A 59 1.41 -11.23 5.36
C ALA A 59 1.81 -12.33 6.33
N VAL A 60 1.23 -12.33 7.52
CA VAL A 60 1.62 -13.26 8.57
C VAL A 60 0.52 -14.26 8.86
N HIS A 61 -0.73 -13.81 8.85
CA HIS A 61 -1.86 -14.63 9.29
C HIS A 61 -2.80 -14.92 8.13
N PHE A 62 -2.35 -15.72 7.19
CA PHE A 62 -3.13 -15.95 5.97
C PHE A 62 -3.24 -17.43 5.64
N SER A 63 -4.31 -17.77 4.96
CA SER A 63 -4.40 -19.04 4.27
C SER A 63 -4.01 -18.88 2.81
N VAL A 64 -4.24 -17.69 2.24
CA VAL A 64 -3.80 -17.36 0.89
C VAL A 64 -3.23 -15.95 0.92
N SER A 65 -2.03 -15.79 0.37
CA SER A 65 -1.43 -14.48 0.16
C SER A 65 -0.46 -14.64 -1.00
N GLU A 66 -0.95 -14.35 -2.20
CA GLU A 66 -0.18 -14.64 -3.40
C GLU A 66 -0.55 -13.69 -4.52
N ILE A 67 0.35 -13.55 -5.46
CA ILE A 67 0.06 -12.83 -6.69
C ILE A 67 -0.28 -13.87 -7.74
N ARG A 68 -1.44 -13.69 -8.36
CA ARG A 68 -1.92 -14.60 -9.37
C ARG A 68 -1.90 -13.90 -10.73
N ARG A 69 -1.36 -14.56 -11.71
CA ARG A 69 -1.32 -14.06 -13.08
C ARG A 69 -1.46 -15.26 -14.00
N ASP A 70 -2.65 -15.49 -14.50
CA ASP A 70 -2.92 -16.62 -15.34
C ASP A 70 -4.14 -16.33 -16.21
N SER A 71 -4.66 -17.35 -16.88
CA SER A 71 -5.79 -17.15 -17.79
C SER A 71 -7.05 -16.71 -17.04
N THR A 72 -7.17 -17.03 -15.75
CA THR A 72 -8.34 -16.60 -14.98
C THR A 72 -8.29 -15.13 -14.64
N THR A 73 -7.11 -14.53 -14.63
CA THR A 73 -6.96 -13.08 -14.39
C THR A 73 -6.70 -12.34 -15.68
N ASN A 74 -6.86 -13.01 -16.82
CA ASN A 74 -6.57 -12.43 -18.12
C ASN A 74 -5.13 -11.94 -18.18
N TRP A 75 -4.25 -12.69 -17.54
CA TRP A 75 -2.80 -12.43 -17.46
C TRP A 75 -2.45 -11.11 -16.78
N SER A 76 -3.39 -10.52 -16.08
CA SER A 76 -3.11 -9.37 -15.23
C SER A 76 -2.67 -9.83 -13.86
N ALA A 77 -1.84 -9.05 -13.20
CA ALA A 77 -1.37 -9.41 -11.87
C ALA A 77 -2.44 -9.05 -10.83
N LEU A 78 -2.85 -10.04 -10.06
CA LEU A 78 -3.89 -9.89 -9.05
C LEU A 78 -3.35 -10.42 -7.73
N TYR A 79 -3.35 -9.59 -6.70
CA TYR A 79 -2.99 -10.05 -5.37
C TYR A 79 -4.23 -10.58 -4.68
N VAL A 80 -4.12 -11.76 -4.10
CA VAL A 80 -5.23 -12.44 -3.44
C VAL A 80 -4.84 -12.69 -1.99
N TYR A 81 -5.72 -12.30 -1.06
CA TYR A 81 -5.50 -12.51 0.35
C TYR A 81 -6.73 -13.15 0.98
N ALA A 82 -6.50 -14.20 1.73
CA ALA A 82 -7.53 -14.81 2.57
C ALA A 82 -6.93 -15.03 3.95
N PRO A 83 -7.60 -14.60 5.01
CA PRO A 83 -7.06 -14.78 6.36
C PRO A 83 -6.96 -16.26 6.71
N ALA A 84 -6.08 -16.57 7.66
CA ALA A 84 -6.04 -17.90 8.20
C ALA A 84 -7.37 -18.21 8.89
N ALA A 85 -7.77 -19.46 8.87
CA ALA A 85 -9.04 -19.86 9.44
C ALA A 85 -9.11 -19.46 10.91
N GLY A 86 -10.16 -18.73 11.28
CA GLY A 86 -10.35 -18.31 12.65
C GLY A 86 -9.50 -17.15 13.11
N PHE A 87 -8.66 -16.60 12.26
CA PHE A 87 -7.81 -15.48 12.66
C PHE A 87 -8.66 -14.21 12.81
N LEU A 88 -8.45 -13.52 13.91
CA LEU A 88 -9.06 -12.22 14.17
C LEU A 88 -7.94 -11.27 14.55
N GLY A 89 -7.94 -10.07 13.99
CA GLY A 89 -6.91 -9.09 14.28
C GLY A 89 -6.43 -8.41 13.03
N GLU A 90 -5.19 -7.96 13.07
CA GLU A 90 -4.63 -7.19 11.99
C GLU A 90 -3.50 -7.94 11.29
N ASP A 91 -3.43 -7.74 10.02
CA ASP A 91 -2.36 -8.30 9.20
C ASP A 91 -2.01 -7.25 8.15
N SER A 92 -0.90 -7.41 7.48
CA SER A 92 -0.52 -6.46 6.44
C SER A 92 0.43 -7.12 5.45
N VAL A 93 0.43 -6.59 4.25
CA VAL A 93 1.31 -7.04 3.19
C VAL A 93 1.85 -5.83 2.46
N GLN A 94 3.07 -5.90 1.99
CA GLN A 94 3.65 -4.88 1.14
C GLN A 94 3.88 -5.44 -0.25
N LEU A 95 3.40 -4.73 -1.24
CA LEU A 95 3.50 -5.13 -2.64
C LEU A 95 4.28 -4.08 -3.41
N GLU A 96 4.89 -4.50 -4.50
CA GLU A 96 5.55 -3.58 -5.41
C GLU A 96 5.04 -3.82 -6.81
N ILE A 97 4.69 -2.73 -7.48
CA ILE A 97 4.28 -2.74 -8.86
C ILE A 97 5.33 -1.97 -9.65
N THR A 98 5.83 -2.56 -10.71
CA THR A 98 6.79 -1.87 -11.58
C THR A 98 6.19 -1.76 -12.96
N THR A 99 6.34 -0.60 -13.58
CA THR A 99 5.79 -0.34 -14.90
C THR A 99 6.86 0.35 -15.74
N GLY A 100 6.63 0.36 -17.04
CA GLY A 100 7.52 1.05 -17.94
C GLY A 100 8.70 0.22 -18.40
N SER A 101 8.71 -1.07 -18.13
CA SER A 101 9.75 -1.94 -18.63
C SER A 101 9.38 -2.39 -20.02
N ASP A 102 10.36 -2.49 -20.90
CA ASP A 102 10.11 -3.04 -22.22
C ASP A 102 10.61 -4.48 -22.31
N GLY A 103 10.79 -5.11 -21.18
CA GLY A 103 11.28 -6.49 -21.14
C GLY A 103 12.78 -6.61 -21.17
N ALA A 104 13.46 -5.59 -21.63
CA ALA A 104 14.93 -5.60 -21.69
C ALA A 104 15.53 -4.54 -20.81
N SER A 105 14.80 -3.50 -20.50
CA SER A 105 15.28 -2.39 -19.68
C SER A 105 14.69 -2.46 -18.30
N ALA A 106 15.31 -1.77 -17.37
CA ALA A 106 14.77 -1.64 -16.02
C ALA A 106 13.47 -0.86 -16.06
N PRO A 107 12.55 -1.14 -15.14
CA PRO A 107 11.30 -0.38 -15.10
C PRO A 107 11.58 1.09 -14.78
N THR A 108 10.76 1.96 -15.34
CA THR A 108 10.90 3.38 -15.13
C THR A 108 10.11 3.87 -13.95
N ARG A 109 9.20 3.07 -13.43
CA ARG A 109 8.34 3.49 -12.34
C ARG A 109 8.13 2.35 -11.37
N ARG A 110 8.16 2.67 -10.09
CA ARG A 110 7.88 1.69 -9.04
C ARG A 110 6.85 2.27 -8.11
N LYS A 111 5.89 1.44 -7.73
CA LYS A 111 4.89 1.82 -6.76
C LYS A 111 4.85 0.79 -5.66
N ARG A 112 4.91 1.23 -4.43
CA ARG A 112 4.82 0.36 -3.28
C ARG A 112 3.45 0.53 -2.66
N VAL A 113 2.77 -0.57 -2.42
CA VAL A 113 1.45 -0.56 -1.83
C VAL A 113 1.50 -1.37 -0.55
N THR A 114 1.09 -0.76 0.55
CA THR A 114 0.93 -1.45 1.82
C THR A 114 -0.56 -1.65 2.03
N ILE A 115 -0.99 -2.89 2.18
CA ILE A 115 -2.38 -3.19 2.45
C ILE A 115 -2.48 -3.65 3.89
N ARG A 116 -3.30 -2.97 4.65
CA ARG A 116 -3.55 -3.31 6.04
C ARG A 116 -4.91 -3.94 6.18
N PHE A 117 -4.94 -5.12 6.74
CA PHE A 117 -6.18 -5.87 6.90
C PHE A 117 -6.64 -5.82 8.34
N SER A 118 -7.92 -5.53 8.53
CA SER A 118 -8.55 -5.65 9.83
C SER A 118 -9.55 -6.79 9.71
N VAL A 119 -9.26 -7.93 10.31
CA VAL A 119 -10.02 -9.15 10.14
C VAL A 119 -10.92 -9.36 11.33
N ARG A 120 -12.21 -9.56 11.07
CA ARG A 120 -13.21 -9.75 12.10
C ARG A 120 -13.96 -11.05 11.87
N GLY A 121 -14.67 -11.48 12.89
CA GLY A 121 -15.48 -12.69 12.81
C GLY A 121 -16.83 -12.49 12.16
#